data_63353c22e1f9a93b21a0a542b69a2d73
#
_entry.id   63353c22e1f9a93b21a0a542b69a2d73
#
_cell.length_a   1.000
_cell.length_b   1.000
_cell.length_c   1.000
_cell.angle_alpha   90.00
_cell.angle_beta   90.00
_cell.angle_gamma   90.00
#
_symmetry.space_group_name_H-M   'P 1'
#
loop_
_entity.id
_entity.type
_entity.pdbx_description
1 polymer ?
#
loop_
_entity_poly.entity_id
_entity_poly.type
_entity_poly.pdbx_seq_one_letter_code
_entity_poly.pdbx_strand_id
1 'polypeptide(L)'
;MKYIVFIFVFVALFLCSCRNSKTDVSQSSDVQTEDTLRTITEDMAFEGVNNYCHKEYDWSVANDNPDIMYVQMGEETDSAYQVVFRSYTGAFVHFYVNKKSGTTRMVEKVPNLNVEEDAGTINLFDYIEDPK
;
A
#
# COMPACT_ATOMS: atom_id res chain seq x y z
N MET A 1 -13.21 -27.16 40.90
CA MET A 1 -12.29 -28.09 40.27
C MET A 1 -12.97 -28.96 39.19
N LYS A 2 -13.73 -28.38 38.30
CA LYS A 2 -14.40 -29.13 37.20
C LYS A 2 -13.90 -28.75 35.79
N TYR A 3 -12.89 -27.90 35.69
CA TYR A 3 -12.42 -27.37 34.40
C TYR A 3 -11.02 -27.81 33.98
N ILE A 4 -10.36 -28.64 34.78
CA ILE A 4 -8.98 -29.09 34.49
C ILE A 4 -8.94 -30.37 33.63
N VAL A 5 -10.05 -31.10 33.52
CA VAL A 5 -10.09 -32.41 32.85
C VAL A 5 -10.29 -32.27 31.32
N PHE A 6 -10.73 -31.11 30.82
CA PHE A 6 -11.00 -30.93 29.40
C PHE A 6 -9.80 -30.48 28.53
N ILE A 7 -8.70 -30.10 29.17
CA ILE A 7 -7.51 -29.61 28.41
C ILE A 7 -6.57 -30.74 27.98
N PHE A 8 -6.68 -31.92 28.60
CA PHE A 8 -5.77 -33.04 28.30
C PHE A 8 -6.18 -33.95 27.14
N VAL A 9 -7.37 -33.81 26.59
CA VAL A 9 -7.85 -34.67 25.51
C VAL A 9 -7.53 -34.09 24.11
N PHE A 10 -7.12 -32.84 24.01
CA PHE A 10 -6.89 -32.18 22.72
C PHE A 10 -5.43 -32.22 22.23
N VAL A 11 -4.50 -32.72 23.02
CA VAL A 11 -3.06 -32.75 22.66
C VAL A 11 -2.63 -34.07 22.01
N ALA A 12 -3.49 -35.09 21.98
CA ALA A 12 -3.12 -36.42 21.53
C ALA A 12 -3.42 -36.73 20.04
N LEU A 13 -3.89 -35.76 19.24
CA LEU A 13 -4.30 -36.02 17.84
C LEU A 13 -3.41 -35.36 16.76
N PHE A 14 -2.23 -34.84 17.13
CA PHE A 14 -1.36 -34.20 16.14
C PHE A 14 -0.03 -34.94 15.89
N LEU A 15 0.07 -36.21 16.17
CA LEU A 15 1.25 -37.01 15.84
C LEU A 15 0.87 -38.21 14.98
N CYS A 16 0.49 -37.98 13.73
CA CYS A 16 0.64 -38.98 12.70
C CYS A 16 0.41 -38.35 11.31
N SER A 17 1.45 -37.98 10.63
CA SER A 17 1.65 -38.31 9.23
C SER A 17 2.95 -37.71 8.69
N CYS A 18 4.04 -38.38 9.00
CA CYS A 18 5.13 -38.45 8.06
C CYS A 18 5.00 -39.78 7.32
N ARG A 19 4.63 -39.75 6.07
CA ARG A 19 4.92 -40.89 5.19
C ARG A 19 5.31 -40.40 3.81
N ASN A 20 6.60 -40.51 3.62
CA ASN A 20 7.34 -40.46 2.39
C ASN A 20 6.72 -41.45 1.36
N SER A 21 6.38 -40.98 0.17
CA SER A 21 6.24 -41.79 -1.03
C SER A 21 6.75 -41.03 -2.22
N LYS A 22 7.89 -41.46 -2.70
CA LYS A 22 8.38 -41.17 -4.05
C LYS A 22 7.41 -41.81 -5.05
N THR A 23 6.95 -41.06 -6.04
CA THR A 23 6.72 -41.56 -7.40
C THR A 23 6.52 -40.36 -8.33
N ASP A 24 7.42 -40.20 -9.24
CA ASP A 24 7.49 -39.70 -10.59
C ASP A 24 6.34 -38.85 -11.20
N VAL A 25 6.80 -37.72 -11.75
CA VAL A 25 6.53 -37.15 -13.08
C VAL A 25 5.08 -36.89 -13.43
N SER A 26 4.75 -35.61 -13.31
CA SER A 26 3.97 -34.93 -14.34
C SER A 26 4.29 -33.43 -14.28
N GLN A 27 4.78 -32.91 -15.39
CA GLN A 27 4.93 -31.51 -15.70
C GLN A 27 3.64 -30.77 -15.36
N SER A 28 3.68 -30.00 -14.31
CA SER A 28 2.80 -28.85 -14.12
C SER A 28 3.67 -27.64 -14.36
N SER A 29 3.33 -26.91 -15.39
CA SER A 29 3.82 -25.60 -15.70
C SER A 29 3.96 -24.81 -14.41
N ASP A 30 5.19 -24.61 -13.96
CA ASP A 30 5.53 -23.52 -13.08
C ASP A 30 5.20 -22.25 -13.83
N VAL A 31 4.02 -21.73 -13.56
CA VAL A 31 3.80 -20.30 -13.65
C VAL A 31 4.61 -19.74 -12.49
N GLN A 32 5.93 -19.65 -12.69
CA GLN A 32 6.72 -18.66 -12.00
C GLN A 32 6.11 -17.34 -12.41
N THR A 33 5.21 -16.84 -11.58
CA THR A 33 5.01 -15.42 -11.48
C THR A 33 6.39 -14.90 -11.12
N GLU A 34 7.16 -14.47 -12.12
CA GLU A 34 8.25 -13.55 -11.91
C GLU A 34 7.62 -12.36 -11.21
N ASP A 35 7.68 -12.39 -9.89
CA ASP A 35 7.59 -11.21 -9.05
C ASP A 35 8.88 -10.43 -9.37
N THR A 36 8.88 -9.85 -10.56
CA THR A 36 9.84 -8.85 -10.96
C THR A 36 9.62 -7.75 -9.92
N LEU A 37 10.53 -7.64 -8.97
CA LEU A 37 10.57 -6.59 -7.97
C LEU A 37 10.56 -5.26 -8.73
N ARG A 38 9.36 -4.79 -9.07
CA ARG A 38 9.14 -3.47 -9.69
C ARG A 38 9.57 -2.45 -8.63
N THR A 39 10.79 -1.97 -8.77
CA THR A 39 11.22 -0.83 -7.97
C THR A 39 10.42 0.38 -8.41
N ILE A 40 9.71 0.99 -7.47
CA ILE A 40 8.98 2.24 -7.71
C ILE A 40 10.00 3.33 -8.02
N THR A 41 9.78 4.04 -9.11
CA THR A 41 10.51 5.25 -9.46
C THR A 41 9.81 6.50 -8.92
N GLU A 42 10.49 7.63 -8.91
CA GLU A 42 9.92 8.92 -8.54
C GLU A 42 8.69 9.27 -9.40
N ASP A 43 8.81 9.09 -10.73
CA ASP A 43 7.72 9.34 -11.66
C ASP A 43 6.50 8.46 -11.39
N MET A 44 6.71 7.17 -11.09
CA MET A 44 5.64 6.25 -10.72
C MET A 44 4.98 6.67 -9.40
N ALA A 45 5.76 7.12 -8.43
CA ALA A 45 5.23 7.58 -7.16
C ALA A 45 4.34 8.82 -7.35
N PHE A 46 4.82 9.78 -8.14
CA PHE A 46 4.05 10.98 -8.47
C PHE A 46 2.77 10.64 -9.25
N GLU A 47 2.88 9.87 -10.33
CA GLU A 47 1.75 9.49 -11.19
C GLU A 47 0.66 8.75 -10.38
N GLY A 48 1.04 7.73 -9.61
CA GLY A 48 0.08 6.95 -8.83
C GLY A 48 -0.66 7.79 -7.80
N VAL A 49 0.05 8.66 -7.06
CA VAL A 49 -0.57 9.58 -6.11
C VAL A 49 -1.43 10.62 -6.80
N ASN A 50 -0.97 11.18 -7.91
CA ASN A 50 -1.74 12.16 -8.68
C ASN A 50 -3.05 11.54 -9.19
N ASN A 51 -3.00 10.34 -9.75
CA ASN A 51 -4.18 9.62 -10.23
C ASN A 51 -5.14 9.28 -9.07
N TYR A 52 -4.61 8.84 -7.91
CA TYR A 52 -5.41 8.68 -6.71
C TYR A 52 -6.14 9.96 -6.32
N CYS A 53 -5.42 11.08 -6.24
CA CYS A 53 -6.01 12.35 -5.84
C CYS A 53 -7.08 12.83 -6.83
N HIS A 54 -6.87 12.65 -8.13
CA HIS A 54 -7.88 13.00 -9.15
C HIS A 54 -9.12 12.11 -9.10
N LYS A 55 -9.00 10.87 -8.62
CA LYS A 55 -10.12 9.94 -8.46
C LYS A 55 -10.92 10.20 -7.20
N GLU A 56 -10.25 10.50 -6.08
CA GLU A 56 -10.86 10.53 -4.75
C GLU A 56 -11.31 11.94 -4.32
N TYR A 57 -10.78 13.00 -4.93
CA TYR A 57 -11.11 14.39 -4.57
C TYR A 57 -11.80 15.12 -5.71
N ASP A 58 -12.69 16.05 -5.35
CA ASP A 58 -13.35 16.93 -6.32
C ASP A 58 -12.43 18.10 -6.71
N TRP A 59 -11.97 18.08 -7.96
CA TRP A 59 -11.09 19.09 -8.55
C TRP A 59 -11.85 20.24 -9.22
N SER A 60 -13.18 20.25 -9.20
CA SER A 60 -13.97 21.30 -9.84
C SER A 60 -13.66 22.70 -9.28
N VAL A 61 -13.34 22.77 -7.98
CA VAL A 61 -12.94 24.02 -7.32
C VAL A 61 -11.61 24.58 -7.78
N ALA A 62 -10.75 23.75 -8.36
CA ALA A 62 -9.44 24.18 -8.89
C ALA A 62 -9.52 24.70 -10.34
N ASN A 63 -10.66 24.56 -11.03
CA ASN A 63 -10.81 25.04 -12.40
C ASN A 63 -10.61 26.55 -12.53
N ASP A 64 -11.09 27.32 -11.55
CA ASP A 64 -10.98 28.78 -11.54
C ASP A 64 -9.69 29.28 -10.84
N ASN A 65 -9.09 28.43 -10.01
CA ASN A 65 -7.87 28.76 -9.27
C ASN A 65 -7.01 27.49 -9.06
N PRO A 66 -6.14 27.16 -10.01
CA PRO A 66 -5.33 25.94 -9.97
C PRO A 66 -4.32 25.89 -8.81
N ASP A 67 -3.98 27.04 -8.21
CA ASP A 67 -2.99 27.11 -7.12
C ASP A 67 -3.56 26.66 -5.78
N ILE A 68 -4.88 26.46 -5.67
CA ILE A 68 -5.49 26.06 -4.40
C ILE A 68 -5.46 24.55 -4.15
N MET A 69 -5.36 23.75 -5.19
CA MET A 69 -5.18 22.30 -5.12
C MET A 69 -4.03 21.87 -6.02
N TYR A 70 -3.12 21.09 -5.51
CA TYR A 70 -2.01 20.56 -6.29
C TYR A 70 -1.40 19.32 -5.66
N VAL A 71 -0.70 18.55 -6.50
CA VAL A 71 0.17 17.44 -6.10
C VAL A 71 1.60 17.82 -6.43
N GLN A 72 2.52 17.57 -5.52
CA GLN A 72 3.95 17.84 -5.71
C GLN A 72 4.80 16.77 -5.04
N MET A 73 6.03 16.57 -5.54
CA MET A 73 7.03 15.78 -4.85
C MET A 73 7.49 16.48 -3.57
N GLY A 74 7.70 15.68 -2.53
CA GLY A 74 8.27 16.12 -1.27
C GLY A 74 9.67 15.55 -1.05
N GLU A 75 9.93 15.07 0.16
CA GLU A 75 11.24 14.52 0.51
C GLU A 75 11.40 13.08 0.00
N GLU A 76 12.63 12.74 -0.32
CA GLU A 76 13.03 11.37 -0.64
C GLU A 76 13.87 10.79 0.50
N THR A 77 13.59 9.55 0.87
CA THR A 77 14.40 8.75 1.78
C THR A 77 14.93 7.51 1.09
N ASP A 78 15.78 6.74 1.74
CA ASP A 78 16.30 5.48 1.20
C ASP A 78 15.19 4.47 0.88
N SER A 79 14.07 4.51 1.61
CA SER A 79 12.98 3.53 1.52
C SER A 79 11.69 4.05 0.94
N ALA A 80 11.50 5.36 0.84
CA ALA A 80 10.24 5.96 0.41
C ALA A 80 10.41 7.28 -0.35
N TYR A 81 9.48 7.52 -1.28
CA TYR A 81 9.21 8.83 -1.83
C TYR A 81 8.06 9.49 -1.06
N GLN A 82 8.19 10.76 -0.76
CA GLN A 82 7.06 11.54 -0.26
C GLN A 82 6.44 12.31 -1.42
N VAL A 83 5.12 12.21 -1.54
CA VAL A 83 4.31 13.04 -2.43
C VAL A 83 3.31 13.80 -1.57
N VAL A 84 3.12 15.07 -1.82
CA VAL A 84 2.25 15.93 -1.02
C VAL A 84 1.10 16.45 -1.87
N PHE A 85 -0.12 16.21 -1.40
CA PHE A 85 -1.32 16.79 -1.97
C PHE A 85 -1.84 17.92 -1.06
N ARG A 86 -2.09 19.08 -1.64
CA ARG A 86 -2.79 20.18 -0.97
C ARG A 86 -4.25 20.19 -1.41
N SER A 87 -5.16 20.03 -0.45
CA SER A 87 -6.60 20.11 -0.69
C SER A 87 -7.08 21.56 -0.72
N TYR A 88 -8.28 21.79 -1.27
CA TYR A 88 -8.91 23.12 -1.32
C TYR A 88 -9.15 23.73 0.07
N THR A 89 -9.28 22.89 1.10
CA THR A 89 -9.44 23.34 2.50
C THR A 89 -8.15 23.83 3.13
N GLY A 90 -7.01 23.64 2.44
CA GLY A 90 -5.69 23.96 2.95
C GLY A 90 -5.07 22.86 3.82
N ALA A 91 -5.71 21.70 3.93
CA ALA A 91 -5.10 20.50 4.50
C ALA A 91 -4.08 19.92 3.52
N PHE A 92 -3.02 19.31 4.06
CA PHE A 92 -2.02 18.60 3.30
C PHE A 92 -2.12 17.10 3.59
N VAL A 93 -2.14 16.29 2.54
CA VAL A 93 -2.01 14.83 2.67
C VAL A 93 -0.62 14.44 2.21
N HIS A 94 0.16 13.88 3.10
CA HIS A 94 1.49 13.36 2.83
C HIS A 94 1.41 11.87 2.52
N PHE A 95 1.78 11.50 1.31
CA PHE A 95 1.85 10.13 0.83
C PHE A 95 3.29 9.63 0.95
N TYR A 96 3.52 8.60 1.72
CA TYR A 96 4.82 7.94 1.87
C TYR A 96 4.81 6.64 1.07
N VAL A 97 5.34 6.70 -0.15
CA VAL A 97 5.36 5.60 -1.12
C VAL A 97 6.57 4.72 -0.88
N ASN A 98 6.37 3.49 -0.45
CA ASN A 98 7.46 2.53 -0.30
C ASN A 98 8.04 2.13 -1.66
N LYS A 99 9.35 2.35 -1.84
CA LYS A 99 10.07 2.13 -3.12
C LYS A 99 10.06 0.68 -3.60
N LYS A 100 9.91 -0.28 -2.69
CA LYS A 100 9.95 -1.71 -3.02
C LYS A 100 8.57 -2.32 -3.21
N SER A 101 7.61 -1.96 -2.35
CA SER A 101 6.30 -2.60 -2.32
C SER A 101 5.19 -1.78 -2.98
N GLY A 102 5.40 -0.48 -3.20
CA GLY A 102 4.33 0.43 -3.63
C GLY A 102 3.25 0.68 -2.56
N THR A 103 3.41 0.10 -1.37
CA THR A 103 2.52 0.41 -0.24
C THR A 103 2.68 1.88 0.13
N THR A 104 1.60 2.62 0.14
CA THR A 104 1.61 4.07 0.33
C THR A 104 0.79 4.43 1.56
N ARG A 105 1.48 4.89 2.59
CA ARG A 105 0.84 5.40 3.82
C ARG A 105 0.48 6.86 3.63
N MET A 106 -0.70 7.25 4.08
CA MET A 106 -1.21 8.61 4.01
C MET A 106 -1.29 9.23 5.42
N VAL A 107 -0.84 10.48 5.54
CA VAL A 107 -0.94 11.27 6.76
C VAL A 107 -1.52 12.64 6.41
N GLU A 108 -2.68 12.96 6.96
CA GLU A 108 -3.29 14.27 6.80
C GLU A 108 -2.75 15.24 7.85
N LYS A 109 -2.38 16.44 7.41
CA LYS A 109 -1.90 17.53 8.27
C LYS A 109 -2.72 18.79 8.02
N VAL A 110 -3.25 19.36 9.08
CA VAL A 110 -3.96 20.65 9.06
C VAL A 110 -3.13 21.66 9.84
N PRO A 111 -2.24 22.44 9.17
CA PRO A 111 -1.27 23.29 9.85
C PRO A 111 -1.88 24.33 10.79
N ASN A 112 -2.99 24.95 10.39
CA ASN A 112 -3.67 25.97 11.17
C ASN A 112 -4.28 25.44 12.49
N LEU A 113 -4.55 24.14 12.56
CA LEU A 113 -5.11 23.47 13.73
C LEU A 113 -4.05 22.66 14.49
N ASN A 114 -2.84 22.57 13.95
CA ASN A 114 -1.76 21.69 14.45
C ASN A 114 -2.23 20.23 14.65
N VAL A 115 -3.04 19.75 13.72
CA VAL A 115 -3.58 18.38 13.70
C VAL A 115 -2.80 17.55 12.70
N GLU A 116 -2.45 16.34 13.09
CA GLU A 116 -1.86 15.32 12.25
C GLU A 116 -2.57 13.99 12.52
N GLU A 117 -3.14 13.38 11.48
CA GLU A 117 -3.91 12.14 11.57
C GLU A 117 -3.47 11.13 10.49
N ASP A 118 -3.49 9.85 10.85
CA ASP A 118 -3.28 8.77 9.88
C ASP A 118 -4.53 8.67 8.99
N ALA A 119 -4.36 8.86 7.69
CA ALA A 119 -5.44 8.82 6.70
C ALA A 119 -5.54 7.46 5.98
N GLY A 120 -4.80 6.46 6.45
CA GLY A 120 -4.83 5.10 5.93
C GLY A 120 -3.69 4.75 4.98
N THR A 121 -3.88 3.64 4.26
CA THR A 121 -2.87 3.07 3.37
C THR A 121 -3.53 2.62 2.07
N ILE A 122 -2.86 2.87 0.94
CA ILE A 122 -3.27 2.39 -0.38
C ILE A 122 -2.15 1.58 -1.04
N ASN A 123 -2.49 0.82 -2.06
CA ASN A 123 -1.52 0.21 -2.96
C ASN A 123 -1.35 1.11 -4.19
N LEU A 124 -0.15 1.63 -4.41
CA LEU A 124 0.13 2.55 -5.52
C LEU A 124 -0.19 1.95 -6.89
N PHE A 125 0.04 0.63 -7.05
CA PHE A 125 -0.19 -0.05 -8.32
C PHE A 125 -1.66 -0.05 -8.78
N ASP A 126 -2.61 0.20 -7.89
CA ASP A 126 -4.03 0.33 -8.25
C ASP A 126 -4.32 1.64 -9.01
N TYR A 127 -3.34 2.55 -9.06
CA TYR A 127 -3.46 3.91 -9.63
C TYR A 127 -2.41 4.22 -10.70
N ILE A 128 -1.53 3.29 -11.01
CA ILE A 128 -0.56 3.40 -12.11
C ILE A 128 -1.09 2.58 -13.27
N GLU A 129 -1.15 3.16 -14.47
CA GLU A 129 -1.44 2.39 -15.68
C GLU A 129 -0.22 1.53 -16.03
N ASP A 130 -0.45 0.23 -16.27
CA ASP A 130 0.60 -0.64 -16.78
C ASP A 130 1.10 -0.09 -18.12
N PRO A 131 2.41 0.10 -18.29
CA PRO A 131 2.97 0.46 -19.59
C PRO A 131 2.64 -0.66 -20.58
N LYS A 132 1.83 -0.32 -21.59
CA LYS A 132 1.44 -1.21 -22.70
C LYS A 132 2.63 -1.57 -23.57
#